data_47a1a88db171a8fd45d25187cff97b55
#
_entry.id   47a1a88db171a8fd45d25187cff97b55
#
_cell.length_a   1.000
_cell.length_b   1.000
_cell.length_c   1.000
_cell.angle_alpha   90.00
_cell.angle_beta   90.00
_cell.angle_gamma   90.00
#
_symmetry.space_group_name_H-M   'P 1'
#
loop_
_entity.id
_entity.type
_entity.pdbx_description
1 polymer ?
#
loop_
_entity_poly.entity_id
_entity_poly.type
_entity_poly.pdbx_seq_one_letter_code
_entity_poly.pdbx_strand_id
1 'polypeptide(L)'
;MRLSKFINKTFLKKTGTDAEIVDTKYTIQNINTRDGVNIKRDELKIGDIIYAAISTTIKENGKKKRLNLRKDIYQLKDSYGRFTFIDYLGNEYKTSLTAIKIINYLSAKQKEAEINDLLDKHEKELIEAERLKYLEESKRLGFKFTDLEPEDKLRRTIDAGIKNIWMVGPAGCGKSTMARNVAKELELPYLCISCGIGTSATEFIGYKYPTREKTRFAEFYAEPSIILIDEITALDPTVAQILNAALANDEIETTTGLVHRHPNCIIIATSNTFGFGCDRQYVANNQLDASTIDRFVGGIVEVTYSAKFEDRYDAEVVEYVRILRAFVQEQNLRKVCSTRMIQAGHNLKYHHFMDWKWRLTINWTDNEKEQLTRWLTEKGIEKANKKH
;
A
#
# COMPACT_ATOMS: atom_id res chain seq x y z
N MET A 1 -11.92 5.38 3.02
CA MET A 1 -12.51 6.68 2.58
C MET A 1 -13.67 6.99 3.51
N ARG A 2 -13.66 8.07 4.27
CA ARG A 2 -14.70 8.34 5.29
C ARG A 2 -16.06 8.60 4.64
N LEU A 3 -17.15 8.09 5.23
CA LEU A 3 -18.52 8.21 4.73
C LEU A 3 -18.90 9.65 4.37
N SER A 4 -18.48 10.64 5.18
CA SER A 4 -18.71 12.06 4.90
C SER A 4 -18.12 12.51 3.56
N LYS A 5 -16.96 11.97 3.15
CA LYS A 5 -16.38 12.23 1.82
C LYS A 5 -17.09 11.45 0.72
N PHE A 6 -17.64 10.26 1.06
CA PHE A 6 -18.37 9.42 0.13
C PHE A 6 -19.77 9.99 -0.14
N ILE A 7 -20.54 10.29 0.90
CA ILE A 7 -21.87 10.92 0.78
C ILE A 7 -21.77 12.24 0.05
N ASN A 8 -20.86 13.15 0.47
CA ASN A 8 -20.72 14.47 -0.16
C ASN A 8 -20.20 14.43 -1.60
N LYS A 9 -19.31 13.51 -1.96
CA LYS A 9 -18.74 13.46 -3.31
C LYS A 9 -19.53 12.63 -4.31
N THR A 10 -20.13 11.51 -3.89
CA THR A 10 -20.73 10.55 -4.83
C THR A 10 -22.23 10.71 -4.93
N PHE A 11 -22.95 10.90 -3.82
CA PHE A 11 -24.40 11.02 -3.85
C PHE A 11 -24.87 12.46 -4.18
N LEU A 12 -24.28 13.48 -3.56
CA LEU A 12 -24.66 14.88 -3.82
C LEU A 12 -24.30 15.35 -5.24
N LYS A 13 -23.21 14.86 -5.83
CA LYS A 13 -22.83 15.22 -7.21
C LYS A 13 -23.81 14.70 -8.27
N LYS A 14 -24.49 13.56 -8.01
CA LYS A 14 -25.46 12.98 -8.96
C LYS A 14 -26.89 13.49 -8.78
N THR A 15 -27.25 13.99 -7.60
CA THR A 15 -28.61 14.47 -7.33
C THR A 15 -28.84 15.94 -7.66
N GLY A 16 -27.76 16.72 -7.94
CA GLY A 16 -27.87 18.11 -8.36
C GLY A 16 -28.56 19.06 -7.36
N THR A 17 -28.78 18.60 -6.14
CA THR A 17 -29.39 19.41 -5.09
C THR A 17 -28.42 19.51 -3.92
N ASP A 18 -28.14 20.73 -3.47
CA ASP A 18 -27.60 21.02 -2.14
C ASP A 18 -28.71 20.65 -1.11
N ALA A 19 -28.90 19.35 -0.93
CA ALA A 19 -29.88 18.86 0.04
C ALA A 19 -29.27 19.03 1.43
N GLU A 20 -29.63 20.09 2.12
CA GLU A 20 -29.58 20.17 3.57
C GLU A 20 -30.25 18.91 4.15
N ILE A 21 -29.55 18.21 5.04
CA ILE A 21 -30.08 17.07 5.76
C ILE A 21 -31.21 17.61 6.67
N VAL A 22 -32.44 17.50 6.19
CA VAL A 22 -33.59 17.96 6.93
C VAL A 22 -33.84 17.04 8.12
N ASP A 23 -33.90 17.63 9.28
CA ASP A 23 -34.06 17.04 10.59
C ASP A 23 -35.43 16.34 10.74
N THR A 24 -35.51 15.02 10.59
CA THR A 24 -36.75 14.26 10.77
C THR A 24 -36.55 13.12 11.75
N LYS A 25 -37.36 13.13 12.82
CA LYS A 25 -37.47 12.06 13.83
C LYS A 25 -38.14 10.84 13.21
N TYR A 26 -37.57 9.67 13.38
CA TYR A 26 -38.14 8.40 12.95
C TYR A 26 -38.34 7.46 14.14
N THR A 27 -39.49 6.77 14.16
CA THR A 27 -39.83 5.71 15.11
C THR A 27 -39.82 4.39 14.35
N ILE A 28 -38.97 3.46 14.76
CA ILE A 28 -38.95 2.09 14.23
C ILE A 28 -40.08 1.32 14.84
N GLN A 29 -41.00 0.79 14.06
CA GLN A 29 -42.00 -0.15 14.48
C GLN A 29 -41.75 -1.53 13.88
N ASN A 30 -41.89 -2.55 14.73
CA ASN A 30 -41.68 -3.97 14.52
C ASN A 30 -42.18 -4.51 13.20
N ILE A 31 -41.35 -5.29 12.57
CA ILE A 31 -41.62 -5.80 11.28
C ILE A 31 -41.10 -7.20 11.08
N ASN A 32 -41.95 -8.07 10.60
CA ASN A 32 -41.64 -9.47 10.36
C ASN A 32 -40.86 -9.71 9.06
N THR A 33 -39.55 -9.77 9.14
CA THR A 33 -38.79 -10.54 8.19
C THR A 33 -38.09 -11.67 8.94
N ARG A 34 -37.94 -12.78 8.34
CA ARG A 34 -37.37 -13.98 9.00
C ARG A 34 -35.94 -13.78 9.52
N ASP A 35 -35.25 -12.68 9.20
CA ASP A 35 -33.96 -12.21 9.73
C ASP A 35 -33.70 -10.76 9.25
N GLY A 36 -34.25 -9.73 9.85
CA GLY A 36 -34.01 -8.34 9.49
C GLY A 36 -34.98 -7.34 10.11
N VAL A 37 -34.65 -6.06 9.94
CA VAL A 37 -35.49 -4.95 10.38
C VAL A 37 -36.57 -4.70 9.34
N ASN A 38 -37.77 -4.53 9.79
CA ASN A 38 -38.96 -4.29 8.98
C ASN A 38 -39.27 -2.79 8.98
N ILE A 39 -39.52 -2.21 7.86
CA ILE A 39 -39.84 -0.80 7.68
C ILE A 39 -41.07 -0.70 6.82
N LYS A 40 -42.06 0.08 7.27
CA LYS A 40 -43.21 0.40 6.43
C LYS A 40 -42.78 1.34 5.30
N ARG A 41 -43.58 1.35 4.24
CA ARG A 41 -43.28 2.15 3.04
C ARG A 41 -43.16 3.64 3.32
N ASP A 42 -43.97 4.15 4.21
CA ASP A 42 -44.06 5.55 4.66
C ASP A 42 -42.95 5.94 5.64
N GLU A 43 -42.22 4.98 6.15
CA GLU A 43 -41.09 5.19 7.07
C GLU A 43 -39.76 5.42 6.34
N LEU A 44 -39.63 4.95 5.07
CA LEU A 44 -38.43 5.17 4.25
C LEU A 44 -38.52 6.53 3.57
N LYS A 45 -37.47 7.35 3.75
CA LYS A 45 -37.34 8.66 3.14
C LYS A 45 -36.17 8.73 2.18
N ILE A 46 -36.30 9.62 1.22
CA ILE A 46 -35.20 9.92 0.28
C ILE A 46 -33.97 10.36 1.07
N GLY A 47 -32.84 9.73 0.78
CA GLY A 47 -31.59 9.93 1.50
C GLY A 47 -31.27 8.90 2.56
N ASP A 48 -32.26 8.07 2.99
CA ASP A 48 -32.00 7.01 3.96
C ASP A 48 -31.03 5.97 3.43
N ILE A 49 -30.16 5.51 4.31
CA ILE A 49 -29.13 4.51 4.03
C ILE A 49 -29.54 3.19 4.68
N ILE A 50 -29.55 2.13 3.90
CA ILE A 50 -29.90 0.78 4.35
C ILE A 50 -28.80 -0.22 4.01
N TYR A 51 -28.56 -1.16 4.90
CA TYR A 51 -27.79 -2.36 4.59
C TYR A 51 -28.78 -3.49 4.29
N ALA A 52 -28.83 -3.92 3.04
CA ALA A 52 -29.88 -4.79 2.56
C ALA A 52 -29.44 -5.74 1.45
N ALA A 53 -30.19 -6.85 1.31
CA ALA A 53 -30.19 -7.66 0.09
C ALA A 53 -31.36 -7.21 -0.80
N ILE A 54 -31.09 -6.82 -2.03
CA ILE A 54 -32.09 -6.34 -2.99
C ILE A 54 -32.26 -7.37 -4.11
N SER A 55 -33.51 -7.69 -4.44
CA SER A 55 -33.82 -8.45 -5.66
C SER A 55 -34.49 -7.53 -6.67
N THR A 56 -33.97 -7.49 -7.88
CA THR A 56 -34.51 -6.70 -8.98
C THR A 56 -34.65 -7.55 -10.23
N THR A 57 -35.39 -7.03 -11.22
CA THR A 57 -35.56 -7.71 -12.50
C THR A 57 -34.91 -6.86 -13.59
N ILE A 58 -33.96 -7.43 -14.27
CA ILE A 58 -33.32 -6.80 -15.43
C ILE A 58 -33.84 -7.39 -16.73
N LYS A 59 -33.74 -6.65 -17.82
CA LYS A 59 -33.96 -7.16 -19.17
C LYS A 59 -32.60 -7.46 -19.80
N GLU A 60 -32.37 -8.73 -20.09
CA GLU A 60 -31.18 -9.20 -20.80
C GLU A 60 -31.64 -9.94 -22.08
N ASN A 61 -31.21 -9.47 -23.22
CA ASN A 61 -31.61 -10.05 -24.53
C ASN A 61 -33.14 -10.19 -24.73
N GLY A 62 -33.90 -9.17 -24.30
CA GLY A 62 -35.36 -9.15 -24.39
C GLY A 62 -36.11 -9.98 -23.35
N LYS A 63 -35.43 -10.83 -22.59
CA LYS A 63 -36.03 -11.66 -21.53
C LYS A 63 -35.86 -11.02 -20.17
N LYS A 64 -36.89 -11.15 -19.33
CA LYS A 64 -36.82 -10.70 -17.92
C LYS A 64 -36.03 -11.72 -17.12
N LYS A 65 -34.97 -11.29 -16.48
CA LYS A 65 -34.14 -12.10 -15.58
C LYS A 65 -34.16 -11.49 -14.18
N ARG A 66 -34.42 -12.31 -13.16
CA ARG A 66 -34.34 -11.87 -11.76
C ARG A 66 -32.88 -11.85 -11.35
N LEU A 67 -32.41 -10.71 -10.86
CA LEU A 67 -31.08 -10.50 -10.33
C LEU A 67 -31.19 -10.36 -8.81
N ASN A 68 -30.51 -11.21 -8.07
CA ASN A 68 -30.35 -11.08 -6.62
C ASN A 68 -29.03 -10.40 -6.37
N LEU A 69 -29.10 -9.15 -5.91
CA LEU A 69 -27.90 -8.40 -5.52
C LEU A 69 -27.39 -8.95 -4.18
N ARG A 70 -26.09 -8.94 -4.01
CA ARG A 70 -25.48 -9.26 -2.72
C ARG A 70 -25.90 -8.22 -1.68
N LYS A 71 -25.78 -8.59 -0.42
CA LYS A 71 -25.97 -7.67 0.70
C LYS A 71 -24.97 -6.52 0.55
N ASP A 72 -25.47 -5.30 0.57
CA ASP A 72 -24.67 -4.10 0.41
C ASP A 72 -25.35 -2.88 1.03
N ILE A 73 -24.67 -1.74 1.03
CA ILE A 73 -25.16 -0.46 1.50
C ILE A 73 -25.80 0.27 0.32
N TYR A 74 -27.06 0.67 0.50
CA TYR A 74 -27.84 1.39 -0.49
C TYR A 74 -28.42 2.66 0.07
N GLN A 75 -28.50 3.71 -0.73
CA GLN A 75 -29.22 4.94 -0.40
C GLN A 75 -30.52 5.03 -1.21
N LEU A 76 -31.61 5.40 -0.55
CA LEU A 76 -32.86 5.65 -1.22
C LEU A 76 -32.83 6.98 -2.00
N LYS A 77 -32.96 6.90 -3.32
CA LYS A 77 -32.98 8.06 -4.23
C LYS A 77 -34.40 8.57 -4.49
N ASP A 78 -35.35 7.65 -4.67
CA ASP A 78 -36.72 7.98 -5.03
C ASP A 78 -37.68 6.95 -4.45
N SER A 79 -38.81 7.44 -3.91
CA SER A 79 -39.85 6.62 -3.29
C SER A 79 -41.18 6.65 -4.08
N TYR A 80 -41.22 7.29 -5.26
CA TYR A 80 -42.43 7.40 -6.05
C TYR A 80 -42.68 6.12 -6.88
N GLY A 81 -43.77 5.43 -6.57
CA GLY A 81 -44.14 4.19 -7.27
C GLY A 81 -43.30 2.97 -6.84
N ARG A 82 -42.12 2.83 -7.37
CA ARG A 82 -41.12 1.83 -7.00
C ARG A 82 -39.94 2.51 -6.33
N PHE A 83 -39.38 1.90 -5.30
CA PHE A 83 -38.18 2.40 -4.67
C PHE A 83 -36.98 2.33 -5.63
N THR A 84 -36.25 3.42 -5.75
CA THR A 84 -34.99 3.49 -6.47
C THR A 84 -33.87 3.64 -5.46
N PHE A 85 -32.98 2.66 -5.41
CA PHE A 85 -31.80 2.67 -4.57
C PHE A 85 -30.55 2.87 -5.40
N ILE A 86 -29.54 3.50 -4.81
CA ILE A 86 -28.22 3.69 -5.41
C ILE A 86 -27.21 2.99 -4.53
N ASP A 87 -26.32 2.19 -5.14
CA ASP A 87 -25.15 1.63 -4.48
C ASP A 87 -24.00 2.67 -4.39
N TYR A 88 -22.93 2.30 -3.68
CA TYR A 88 -21.76 3.16 -3.52
C TYR A 88 -20.99 3.42 -4.83
N LEU A 89 -21.21 2.61 -5.87
CA LEU A 89 -20.67 2.80 -7.22
C LEU A 89 -21.56 3.72 -8.06
N GLY A 90 -22.75 4.05 -7.55
CA GLY A 90 -23.73 4.91 -8.20
C GLY A 90 -24.64 4.19 -9.18
N ASN A 91 -24.72 2.85 -9.12
CA ASN A 91 -25.67 2.10 -9.92
C ASN A 91 -27.08 2.19 -9.31
N GLU A 92 -28.08 2.35 -10.16
CA GLU A 92 -29.47 2.51 -9.74
C GLU A 92 -30.26 1.20 -9.87
N TYR A 93 -30.99 0.86 -8.81
CA TYR A 93 -31.82 -0.35 -8.73
C TYR A 93 -33.27 0.02 -8.41
N LYS A 94 -34.20 -0.35 -9.28
CA LYS A 94 -35.64 -0.15 -9.07
C LYS A 94 -36.28 -1.44 -8.59
N THR A 95 -36.91 -1.40 -7.43
CA THR A 95 -37.50 -2.58 -6.80
C THR A 95 -38.75 -2.26 -5.98
N SER A 96 -39.51 -3.29 -5.61
CA SER A 96 -40.63 -3.17 -4.67
C SER A 96 -40.14 -3.40 -3.24
N LEU A 97 -40.83 -2.87 -2.26
CA LEU A 97 -40.49 -3.05 -0.83
C LEU A 97 -40.42 -4.53 -0.43
N THR A 98 -41.28 -5.37 -1.01
CA THR A 98 -41.29 -6.82 -0.77
C THR A 98 -40.07 -7.59 -1.29
N ALA A 99 -39.31 -6.97 -2.17
CA ALA A 99 -38.09 -7.54 -2.74
C ALA A 99 -36.81 -7.07 -2.04
N ILE A 100 -36.95 -6.32 -0.96
CA ILE A 100 -35.84 -5.80 -0.16
C ILE A 100 -35.84 -6.53 1.19
N LYS A 101 -34.70 -7.17 1.49
CA LYS A 101 -34.45 -7.72 2.82
C LYS A 101 -33.50 -6.77 3.54
N ILE A 102 -34.07 -5.86 4.34
CA ILE A 102 -33.27 -4.90 5.12
C ILE A 102 -32.68 -5.63 6.32
N ILE A 103 -31.39 -5.56 6.49
CA ILE A 103 -30.65 -6.20 7.57
C ILE A 103 -30.38 -5.18 8.67
N ASN A 104 -30.07 -3.96 8.29
CA ASN A 104 -29.92 -2.85 9.20
C ASN A 104 -30.45 -1.56 8.56
N TYR A 105 -30.99 -0.67 9.36
CA TYR A 105 -31.49 0.62 8.93
C TYR A 105 -30.78 1.72 9.72
N LEU A 106 -30.17 2.61 8.97
CA LEU A 106 -29.48 3.77 9.52
C LEU A 106 -30.29 5.01 9.13
N SER A 107 -30.94 5.64 10.11
CA SER A 107 -31.52 6.96 9.87
C SER A 107 -30.40 7.97 9.63
N ALA A 108 -30.68 9.03 8.89
CA ALA A 108 -29.70 10.11 8.63
C ALA A 108 -29.11 10.76 9.90
N LYS A 109 -29.72 10.44 11.06
CA LYS A 109 -29.31 10.92 12.39
C LYS A 109 -28.54 9.91 13.25
N GLN A 110 -28.39 8.66 12.80
CA GLN A 110 -27.55 7.75 13.55
C GLN A 110 -26.11 8.18 13.45
N LYS A 111 -25.45 8.19 14.60
CA LYS A 111 -24.11 8.75 14.83
C LYS A 111 -23.16 8.40 13.71
N GLU A 112 -22.48 9.38 13.18
CA GLU A 112 -21.43 9.26 12.14
C GLU A 112 -20.42 8.12 12.44
N ALA A 113 -20.22 7.80 13.72
CA ALA A 113 -19.40 6.70 14.19
C ALA A 113 -19.96 5.31 13.82
N GLU A 114 -21.27 5.06 14.01
CA GLU A 114 -21.90 3.76 13.72
C GLU A 114 -21.94 3.48 12.21
N ILE A 115 -22.10 4.53 11.43
CA ILE A 115 -22.07 4.45 9.96
C ILE A 115 -20.65 4.17 9.47
N ASN A 116 -19.66 4.82 10.05
CA ASN A 116 -18.26 4.60 9.71
C ASN A 116 -17.82 3.18 10.06
N ASP A 117 -18.20 2.66 11.23
CA ASP A 117 -17.89 1.28 11.64
C ASP A 117 -18.50 0.23 10.70
N LEU A 118 -19.74 0.46 10.24
CA LEU A 118 -20.39 -0.46 9.30
C LEU A 118 -19.74 -0.42 7.92
N LEU A 119 -19.32 0.75 7.47
CA LEU A 119 -18.60 0.89 6.21
C LEU A 119 -17.20 0.28 6.26
N ASP A 120 -16.47 0.55 7.35
CA ASP A 120 -15.12 -0.02 7.54
C ASP A 120 -15.20 -1.55 7.61
N LYS A 121 -16.22 -2.09 8.28
CA LYS A 121 -16.47 -3.53 8.30
C LYS A 121 -16.81 -4.08 6.92
N HIS A 122 -17.65 -3.38 6.18
CA HIS A 122 -18.05 -3.79 4.84
C HIS A 122 -16.89 -3.69 3.84
N GLU A 123 -16.07 -2.63 3.92
CA GLU A 123 -14.86 -2.48 3.12
C GLU A 123 -13.86 -3.61 3.41
N LYS A 124 -13.69 -3.98 4.68
CA LYS A 124 -12.87 -5.14 5.08
C LYS A 124 -13.41 -6.46 4.51
N GLU A 125 -14.73 -6.69 4.56
CA GLU A 125 -15.36 -7.88 3.99
C GLU A 125 -15.18 -7.95 2.46
N LEU A 126 -15.24 -6.81 1.77
CA LEU A 126 -15.00 -6.73 0.32
C LEU A 126 -13.54 -7.01 -0.05
N ILE A 127 -12.61 -6.39 0.67
CA ILE A 127 -11.18 -6.61 0.48
C ILE A 127 -10.84 -8.09 0.71
N GLU A 128 -11.38 -8.70 1.77
CA GLU A 128 -11.14 -10.11 2.08
C GLU A 128 -11.79 -11.04 1.03
N ALA A 129 -12.97 -10.70 0.53
CA ALA A 129 -13.63 -11.47 -0.55
C ALA A 129 -12.85 -11.39 -1.88
N GLU A 130 -12.31 -10.23 -2.23
CA GLU A 130 -11.43 -10.07 -3.40
C GLU A 130 -10.12 -10.82 -3.20
N ARG A 131 -9.54 -10.76 -2.00
CA ARG A 131 -8.35 -11.52 -1.64
C ARG A 131 -8.57 -13.02 -1.76
N LEU A 132 -9.67 -13.54 -1.23
CA LEU A 132 -10.00 -14.97 -1.34
C LEU A 132 -10.19 -15.40 -2.79
N LYS A 133 -10.91 -14.60 -3.59
CA LYS A 133 -11.08 -14.86 -5.02
C LYS A 133 -9.74 -14.90 -5.76
N TYR A 134 -8.86 -13.95 -5.48
CA TYR A 134 -7.52 -13.89 -6.05
C TYR A 134 -6.64 -15.08 -5.63
N LEU A 135 -6.74 -15.53 -4.36
CA LEU A 135 -6.04 -16.70 -3.86
C LEU A 135 -6.55 -17.99 -4.53
N GLU A 136 -7.86 -18.12 -4.73
CA GLU A 136 -8.46 -19.27 -5.43
C GLU A 136 -8.03 -19.30 -6.91
N GLU A 137 -8.04 -18.16 -7.58
CA GLU A 137 -7.57 -18.04 -8.96
C GLU A 137 -6.07 -18.34 -9.07
N SER A 138 -5.27 -17.89 -8.13
CA SER A 138 -3.85 -18.16 -8.04
C SER A 138 -3.55 -19.64 -7.79
N LYS A 139 -4.34 -20.31 -6.94
CA LYS A 139 -4.23 -21.76 -6.71
C LYS A 139 -4.55 -22.55 -7.97
N ARG A 140 -5.50 -22.09 -8.78
CA ARG A 140 -5.92 -22.77 -10.02
C ARG A 140 -4.94 -22.59 -11.15
N LEU A 141 -4.40 -21.38 -11.33
CA LEU A 141 -3.55 -21.03 -12.47
C LEU A 141 -2.06 -21.23 -12.18
N GLY A 142 -1.68 -21.18 -10.91
CA GLY A 142 -0.30 -21.05 -10.51
C GLY A 142 0.28 -19.69 -10.91
N PHE A 143 1.39 -19.29 -10.33
CA PHE A 143 2.14 -18.10 -10.77
C PHE A 143 3.61 -18.30 -10.47
N LYS A 144 4.46 -17.65 -11.27
CA LYS A 144 5.87 -17.55 -10.97
C LYS A 144 6.13 -16.27 -10.21
N PHE A 145 6.80 -16.38 -9.09
CA PHE A 145 7.16 -15.24 -8.25
C PHE A 145 7.93 -14.15 -9.03
N THR A 146 8.74 -14.58 -10.00
CA THR A 146 9.52 -13.68 -10.88
C THR A 146 8.67 -12.75 -11.72
N ASP A 147 7.45 -13.14 -12.06
CA ASP A 147 6.57 -12.42 -12.99
C ASP A 147 5.73 -11.35 -12.29
N LEU A 148 5.83 -11.27 -10.95
CA LEU A 148 5.09 -10.32 -10.14
C LEU A 148 5.81 -8.98 -10.02
N GLU A 149 5.05 -7.90 -9.90
CA GLU A 149 5.59 -6.59 -9.48
C GLU A 149 6.13 -6.67 -8.04
N PRO A 150 7.15 -5.87 -7.70
CA PRO A 150 7.78 -5.95 -6.36
C PRO A 150 6.80 -5.79 -5.19
N GLU A 151 5.79 -4.95 -5.31
CA GLU A 151 4.76 -4.74 -4.29
C GLU A 151 3.88 -5.98 -4.11
N ASP A 152 3.50 -6.63 -5.21
CA ASP A 152 2.76 -7.90 -5.20
C ASP A 152 3.61 -9.04 -4.64
N LYS A 153 4.92 -9.07 -4.94
CA LYS A 153 5.86 -10.02 -4.33
C LYS A 153 5.87 -9.90 -2.82
N LEU A 154 6.01 -8.68 -2.31
CA LEU A 154 6.01 -8.41 -0.87
C LEU A 154 4.70 -8.86 -0.24
N ARG A 155 3.57 -8.46 -0.83
CA ARG A 155 2.25 -8.80 -0.32
C ARG A 155 2.01 -10.31 -0.26
N ARG A 156 2.32 -11.02 -1.33
CA ARG A 156 2.17 -12.49 -1.38
C ARG A 156 3.10 -13.22 -0.44
N THR A 157 4.29 -12.69 -0.20
CA THR A 157 5.20 -13.24 0.81
C THR A 157 4.60 -13.15 2.21
N ILE A 158 3.96 -12.03 2.53
CA ILE A 158 3.22 -11.85 3.79
C ILE A 158 2.01 -12.79 3.85
N ASP A 159 1.24 -12.89 2.78
CA ASP A 159 0.06 -13.76 2.70
C ASP A 159 0.41 -15.25 2.81
N ALA A 160 1.63 -15.63 2.45
CA ALA A 160 2.17 -16.97 2.66
C ALA A 160 2.56 -17.25 4.13
N GLY A 161 2.40 -16.27 5.03
CA GLY A 161 2.73 -16.39 6.46
C GLY A 161 4.20 -16.19 6.78
N ILE A 162 5.00 -15.69 5.83
CA ILE A 162 6.42 -15.41 6.05
C ILE A 162 6.55 -14.09 6.82
N LYS A 163 7.15 -14.18 8.01
CA LYS A 163 7.25 -13.03 8.94
C LYS A 163 8.58 -12.29 8.83
N ASN A 164 9.64 -12.93 8.33
CA ASN A 164 10.94 -12.33 8.11
C ASN A 164 11.14 -12.12 6.62
N ILE A 165 11.14 -10.87 6.19
CA ILE A 165 11.22 -10.52 4.77
C ILE A 165 12.44 -9.64 4.54
N TRP A 166 13.16 -9.90 3.47
CA TRP A 166 14.32 -9.11 3.09
C TRP A 166 14.19 -8.58 1.67
N MET A 167 13.96 -7.29 1.55
CA MET A 167 13.88 -6.61 0.27
C MET A 167 15.28 -6.16 -0.17
N VAL A 168 15.73 -6.70 -1.29
CA VAL A 168 17.04 -6.38 -1.87
C VAL A 168 16.85 -5.67 -3.21
N GLY A 169 17.57 -4.59 -3.44
CA GLY A 169 17.49 -3.87 -4.71
C GLY A 169 18.17 -2.50 -4.69
N PRO A 170 18.28 -1.85 -5.83
CA PRO A 170 19.06 -0.62 -5.95
C PRO A 170 18.54 0.51 -5.06
N ALA A 171 19.41 1.48 -4.76
CA ALA A 171 19.02 2.65 -3.98
C ALA A 171 17.91 3.44 -4.69
N GLY A 172 16.90 3.86 -3.92
CA GLY A 172 15.81 4.68 -4.42
C GLY A 172 14.81 3.97 -5.34
N CYS A 173 14.73 2.62 -5.32
CA CYS A 173 13.69 1.85 -6.01
C CYS A 173 12.37 1.74 -5.22
N GLY A 174 12.28 2.33 -4.02
CA GLY A 174 11.02 2.41 -3.27
C GLY A 174 10.83 1.37 -2.17
N LYS A 175 11.85 0.60 -1.78
CA LYS A 175 11.76 -0.46 -0.74
C LYS A 175 11.03 -0.01 0.53
N SER A 176 11.52 1.05 1.17
CA SER A 176 10.93 1.57 2.43
C SER A 176 9.52 2.14 2.24
N THR A 177 9.23 2.67 1.04
CA THR A 177 7.88 3.14 0.67
C THR A 177 6.92 1.97 0.51
N MET A 178 7.33 0.88 -0.13
CA MET A 178 6.52 -0.34 -0.26
C MET A 178 6.17 -0.93 1.10
N ALA A 179 7.15 -1.07 2.01
CA ALA A 179 6.90 -1.57 3.35
C ALA A 179 5.87 -0.71 4.10
N ARG A 180 5.96 0.62 3.97
CA ARG A 180 4.99 1.55 4.57
C ARG A 180 3.60 1.44 3.94
N ASN A 181 3.52 1.29 2.62
CA ASN A 181 2.25 1.14 1.91
C ASN A 181 1.55 -0.15 2.34
N VAL A 182 2.29 -1.26 2.38
CA VAL A 182 1.75 -2.55 2.82
C VAL A 182 1.30 -2.50 4.28
N ALA A 183 2.04 -1.83 5.17
CA ALA A 183 1.61 -1.62 6.55
C ALA A 183 0.27 -0.86 6.62
N LYS A 184 0.12 0.16 5.78
CA LYS A 184 -1.11 0.96 5.69
C LYS A 184 -2.29 0.16 5.14
N GLU A 185 -2.06 -0.69 4.13
CA GLU A 185 -3.07 -1.58 3.56
C GLU A 185 -3.53 -2.65 4.55
N LEU A 186 -2.60 -3.18 5.35
CA LEU A 186 -2.88 -4.16 6.40
C LEU A 186 -3.42 -3.53 7.68
N GLU A 187 -3.52 -2.19 7.74
CA GLU A 187 -3.90 -1.43 8.94
C GLU A 187 -3.01 -1.74 10.16
N LEU A 188 -1.75 -2.08 9.91
CA LEU A 188 -0.79 -2.39 10.97
C LEU A 188 0.07 -1.16 11.33
N PRO A 189 0.36 -0.95 12.63
CA PRO A 189 1.36 0.02 13.07
C PRO A 189 2.70 -0.21 12.37
N TYR A 190 3.37 0.87 12.00
CA TYR A 190 4.61 0.83 11.25
C TYR A 190 5.74 1.52 12.01
N LEU A 191 6.84 0.80 12.23
CA LEU A 191 8.10 1.33 12.77
C LEU A 191 9.19 1.21 11.71
N CYS A 192 9.96 2.27 11.51
CA CYS A 192 11.16 2.25 10.68
C CYS A 192 12.38 2.54 11.54
N ILE A 193 13.34 1.64 11.52
CA ILE A 193 14.66 1.79 12.13
C ILE A 193 15.66 1.88 10.98
N SER A 194 16.23 3.06 10.79
CA SER A 194 17.27 3.29 9.78
C SER A 194 18.62 2.92 10.37
N CYS A 195 19.26 1.92 9.77
CA CYS A 195 20.52 1.37 10.26
C CYS A 195 21.71 2.08 9.63
N GLY A 196 22.79 2.18 10.40
CA GLY A 196 24.04 2.77 9.97
C GLY A 196 25.19 2.33 10.89
N ILE A 197 26.40 2.78 10.62
CA ILE A 197 27.61 2.44 11.39
C ILE A 197 27.47 2.86 12.88
N GLY A 198 26.65 3.88 13.18
CA GLY A 198 26.40 4.35 14.55
C GLY A 198 25.21 3.67 15.24
N THR A 199 24.48 2.77 14.56
CA THR A 199 23.33 2.09 15.15
C THR A 199 23.79 1.14 16.24
N SER A 200 23.33 1.41 17.46
CA SER A 200 23.74 0.66 18.67
C SER A 200 22.78 -0.47 18.98
N ALA A 201 23.30 -1.53 19.60
CA ALA A 201 22.49 -2.61 20.18
C ALA A 201 21.38 -2.08 21.12
N THR A 202 21.62 -0.98 21.78
CA THR A 202 20.66 -0.35 22.71
C THR A 202 19.38 0.18 22.06
N GLU A 203 19.38 0.41 20.76
CA GLU A 203 18.15 0.74 20.02
C GLU A 203 17.16 -0.44 19.97
N PHE A 204 17.67 -1.67 20.08
CA PHE A 204 16.88 -2.90 20.08
C PHE A 204 16.60 -3.39 21.49
N ILE A 205 17.62 -3.47 22.34
CA ILE A 205 17.50 -4.08 23.68
C ILE A 205 17.35 -3.06 24.82
N GLY A 206 17.58 -1.77 24.60
CA GLY A 206 17.46 -0.69 25.58
C GLY A 206 18.70 -0.43 26.40
N TYR A 207 18.63 0.61 27.24
CA TYR A 207 19.69 1.05 28.15
C TYR A 207 19.46 0.51 29.56
N LYS A 208 20.55 0.14 30.27
CA LYS A 208 20.47 -0.25 31.68
C LYS A 208 20.40 0.94 32.65
N TYR A 209 20.94 2.09 32.25
CA TYR A 209 21.06 3.29 33.04
C TYR A 209 20.82 4.55 32.19
N PRO A 210 20.27 5.64 32.71
CA PRO A 210 19.79 5.79 34.09
C PRO A 210 18.44 5.11 34.36
N THR A 211 17.63 4.92 33.32
CA THR A 211 16.31 4.30 33.42
C THR A 211 16.21 3.09 32.48
N ARG A 212 15.52 2.05 32.94
CA ARG A 212 15.18 0.90 32.10
C ARG A 212 13.84 1.16 31.45
N GLU A 213 13.86 1.47 30.16
CA GLU A 213 12.65 1.68 29.38
C GLU A 213 12.58 0.70 28.24
N LYS A 214 11.37 0.34 27.86
CA LYS A 214 11.15 -0.46 26.64
C LYS A 214 11.56 0.35 25.43
N THR A 215 12.27 -0.28 24.50
CA THR A 215 12.57 0.33 23.22
C THR A 215 11.33 0.31 22.33
N ARG A 216 11.27 1.21 21.37
CA ARG A 216 10.21 1.16 20.35
C ARG A 216 10.23 -0.13 19.58
N PHE A 217 11.42 -0.72 19.36
CA PHE A 217 11.52 -2.06 18.75
C PHE A 217 10.80 -3.09 19.60
N ALA A 218 11.06 -3.17 20.90
CA ALA A 218 10.44 -4.12 21.81
C ALA A 218 8.93 -3.94 21.95
N GLU A 219 8.44 -2.68 21.93
CA GLU A 219 7.00 -2.39 21.93
C GLU A 219 6.30 -2.92 20.68
N PHE A 220 6.82 -2.58 19.50
CA PHE A 220 6.25 -3.02 18.22
C PHE A 220 6.40 -4.53 18.00
N TYR A 221 7.48 -5.12 18.51
CA TYR A 221 7.74 -6.55 18.42
C TYR A 221 6.71 -7.39 19.17
N ALA A 222 6.21 -6.88 20.29
CA ALA A 222 5.19 -7.52 21.13
C ALA A 222 3.73 -7.30 20.63
N GLU A 223 3.53 -6.50 19.60
CA GLU A 223 2.21 -6.12 19.09
C GLU A 223 2.06 -6.45 17.59
N PRO A 224 0.82 -6.55 17.07
CA PRO A 224 0.60 -6.64 15.63
C PRO A 224 1.21 -5.43 14.94
N SER A 225 2.23 -5.62 14.10
CA SER A 225 2.99 -4.50 13.55
C SER A 225 3.83 -4.89 12.33
N ILE A 226 4.31 -3.88 11.61
CA ILE A 226 5.39 -4.01 10.64
C ILE A 226 6.59 -3.20 11.14
N ILE A 227 7.71 -3.89 11.35
CA ILE A 227 8.99 -3.28 11.69
C ILE A 227 9.89 -3.31 10.46
N LEU A 228 10.25 -2.14 9.94
CA LEU A 228 11.24 -2.00 8.89
C LEU A 228 12.63 -1.77 9.49
N ILE A 229 13.57 -2.62 9.17
CA ILE A 229 15.00 -2.47 9.43
C ILE A 229 15.64 -2.01 8.11
N ASP A 230 15.73 -0.69 7.95
CA ASP A 230 16.21 -0.07 6.70
C ASP A 230 17.75 -0.08 6.67
N GLU A 231 18.33 -0.55 5.57
CA GLU A 231 19.78 -0.69 5.35
C GLU A 231 20.46 -1.67 6.34
N ILE A 232 19.90 -2.87 6.53
CA ILE A 232 20.43 -3.89 7.46
C ILE A 232 21.92 -4.20 7.24
N THR A 233 22.41 -4.10 6.01
CA THR A 233 23.84 -4.32 5.66
C THR A 233 24.76 -3.22 6.16
N ALA A 234 24.23 -2.10 6.66
CA ALA A 234 25.02 -1.06 7.31
C ALA A 234 25.22 -1.29 8.82
N LEU A 235 24.53 -2.29 9.41
CA LEU A 235 24.69 -2.64 10.82
C LEU A 235 26.07 -3.24 11.11
N ASP A 236 26.55 -2.96 12.32
CA ASP A 236 27.68 -3.70 12.88
C ASP A 236 27.29 -5.17 13.05
N PRO A 237 28.18 -6.12 12.72
CA PRO A 237 27.91 -7.57 12.86
C PRO A 237 27.47 -7.99 14.27
N THR A 238 27.95 -7.32 15.32
CA THR A 238 27.55 -7.61 16.70
C THR A 238 26.11 -7.21 16.99
N VAL A 239 25.63 -6.12 16.37
CA VAL A 239 24.23 -5.70 16.46
C VAL A 239 23.33 -6.63 15.65
N ALA A 240 23.79 -7.09 14.49
CA ALA A 240 23.09 -8.05 13.67
C ALA A 240 22.85 -9.39 14.41
N GLN A 241 23.78 -9.83 15.25
CA GLN A 241 23.62 -11.04 16.07
C GLN A 241 22.48 -10.93 17.09
N ILE A 242 22.22 -9.73 17.65
CA ILE A 242 21.09 -9.50 18.56
C ILE A 242 19.76 -9.67 17.79
N LEU A 243 19.69 -9.17 16.57
CA LEU A 243 18.53 -9.37 15.72
C LEU A 243 18.31 -10.84 15.35
N ASN A 244 19.37 -11.64 15.23
CA ASN A 244 19.25 -13.05 14.93
C ASN A 244 18.40 -13.80 15.96
N ALA A 245 18.48 -13.46 17.25
CA ALA A 245 17.64 -14.05 18.28
C ALA A 245 16.16 -13.68 18.06
N ALA A 246 15.89 -12.42 17.81
CA ALA A 246 14.53 -11.92 17.52
C ALA A 246 13.94 -12.55 16.23
N LEU A 247 14.78 -12.81 15.22
CA LEU A 247 14.33 -13.38 13.94
C LEU A 247 14.11 -14.91 14.01
N ALA A 248 14.90 -15.60 14.85
CA ALA A 248 14.92 -17.07 14.89
C ALA A 248 13.96 -17.67 15.92
N ASN A 249 13.91 -17.07 17.11
CA ASN A 249 13.27 -17.68 18.28
C ASN A 249 11.94 -17.03 18.64
N ASP A 250 11.50 -16.02 17.90
CA ASP A 250 10.33 -15.21 18.21
C ASP A 250 10.39 -14.60 19.63
N GLU A 251 11.62 -14.34 20.12
CA GLU A 251 11.87 -13.71 21.42
C GLU A 251 13.17 -12.88 21.43
N ILE A 252 13.22 -11.86 22.26
CA ILE A 252 14.40 -11.03 22.46
C ILE A 252 14.56 -10.68 23.93
N GLU A 253 15.77 -10.86 24.48
CA GLU A 253 16.12 -10.40 25.81
C GLU A 253 16.44 -8.90 25.76
N THR A 254 15.71 -8.12 26.53
CA THR A 254 15.87 -6.68 26.64
C THR A 254 16.31 -6.27 28.04
N THR A 255 16.67 -5.02 28.24
CA THR A 255 17.00 -4.49 29.59
C THR A 255 15.80 -4.48 30.53
N THR A 256 14.58 -4.62 30.01
CA THR A 256 13.33 -4.71 30.79
C THR A 256 12.83 -6.15 30.96
N GLY A 257 13.53 -7.14 30.39
CA GLY A 257 13.20 -8.56 30.44
C GLY A 257 12.95 -9.15 29.07
N LEU A 258 12.55 -10.41 29.05
CA LEU A 258 12.24 -11.17 27.83
C LEU A 258 10.97 -10.63 27.17
N VAL A 259 11.03 -10.39 25.87
CA VAL A 259 9.90 -9.94 25.05
C VAL A 259 9.65 -10.96 23.94
N HIS A 260 8.42 -11.51 23.91
CA HIS A 260 7.98 -12.43 22.86
C HIS A 260 7.40 -11.69 21.67
N ARG A 261 7.66 -12.22 20.49
CA ARG A 261 7.15 -11.70 19.22
C ARG A 261 5.66 -11.97 19.08
N HIS A 262 4.90 -10.93 18.75
CA HIS A 262 3.50 -11.13 18.40
C HIS A 262 3.37 -11.95 17.10
N PRO A 263 2.41 -12.90 16.99
CA PRO A 263 2.22 -13.73 15.78
C PRO A 263 2.05 -12.91 14.49
N ASN A 264 1.46 -11.73 14.58
CA ASN A 264 1.24 -10.80 13.47
C ASN A 264 2.29 -9.67 13.41
N CYS A 265 3.43 -9.81 14.07
CA CYS A 265 4.55 -8.92 13.90
C CYS A 265 5.41 -9.37 12.72
N ILE A 266 5.54 -8.51 11.71
CA ILE A 266 6.31 -8.76 10.49
C ILE A 266 7.57 -7.91 10.52
N ILE A 267 8.72 -8.52 10.35
CA ILE A 267 10.00 -7.81 10.24
C ILE A 267 10.40 -7.79 8.77
N ILE A 268 10.59 -6.59 8.25
CA ILE A 268 11.05 -6.35 6.88
C ILE A 268 12.43 -5.70 6.97
N ALA A 269 13.46 -6.36 6.44
CA ALA A 269 14.78 -5.78 6.26
C ALA A 269 14.94 -5.22 4.84
N THR A 270 15.75 -4.19 4.66
CA THR A 270 16.13 -3.71 3.33
C THR A 270 17.64 -3.63 3.19
N SER A 271 18.11 -3.80 1.98
CA SER A 271 19.51 -3.55 1.61
C SER A 271 19.65 -3.21 0.13
N ASN A 272 20.82 -2.72 -0.23
CA ASN A 272 21.16 -2.45 -1.63
C ASN A 272 21.94 -3.62 -2.26
N THR A 273 22.44 -4.56 -1.45
CA THR A 273 23.18 -5.76 -1.84
C THR A 273 22.64 -6.98 -1.12
N PHE A 274 22.97 -8.17 -1.60
CA PHE A 274 22.60 -9.46 -0.97
C PHE A 274 23.44 -9.81 0.28
N GLY A 275 24.07 -8.85 0.92
CA GLY A 275 24.82 -9.09 2.17
C GLY A 275 26.18 -9.75 1.98
N PHE A 276 26.69 -9.84 0.75
CA PHE A 276 28.02 -10.39 0.48
C PHE A 276 29.17 -9.40 0.72
N GLY A 277 28.85 -8.25 1.31
CA GLY A 277 29.79 -7.18 1.56
C GLY A 277 29.61 -5.98 0.62
N CYS A 278 30.60 -5.10 0.66
CA CYS A 278 30.60 -3.92 -0.21
C CYS A 278 30.80 -4.32 -1.69
N ASP A 279 30.15 -3.57 -2.56
CA ASP A 279 30.40 -3.61 -3.99
C ASP A 279 30.95 -2.26 -4.47
N ARG A 280 31.13 -2.13 -5.79
CA ARG A 280 31.68 -0.91 -6.38
C ARG A 280 30.78 0.33 -6.17
N GLN A 281 29.47 0.16 -6.12
CA GLN A 281 28.52 1.27 -5.93
C GLN A 281 28.21 1.51 -4.45
N TYR A 282 28.15 0.45 -3.65
CA TYR A 282 27.70 0.46 -2.27
C TYR A 282 28.84 0.05 -1.32
N VAL A 283 29.77 0.96 -1.07
CA VAL A 283 30.99 0.68 -0.29
C VAL A 283 30.78 0.62 1.23
N ALA A 284 29.66 1.11 1.73
CA ALA A 284 29.35 1.13 3.17
C ALA A 284 28.58 -0.11 3.65
N ASN A 285 28.43 -1.13 2.78
CA ASN A 285 27.74 -2.37 3.16
C ASN A 285 28.70 -3.36 3.80
N ASN A 286 28.37 -3.83 4.98
CA ASN A 286 29.05 -4.91 5.68
C ASN A 286 28.61 -6.26 5.10
N GLN A 287 29.47 -7.26 5.25
CA GLN A 287 29.11 -8.64 4.99
C GLN A 287 28.21 -9.13 6.12
N LEU A 288 27.06 -9.69 5.77
CA LEU A 288 26.19 -10.36 6.73
C LEU A 288 26.64 -11.82 6.91
N ASP A 289 26.50 -12.30 8.13
CA ASP A 289 26.74 -13.72 8.41
C ASP A 289 25.70 -14.60 7.70
N ALA A 290 26.13 -15.77 7.24
CA ALA A 290 25.26 -16.74 6.58
C ALA A 290 24.05 -17.12 7.44
N SER A 291 24.24 -17.19 8.76
CA SER A 291 23.16 -17.45 9.71
C SER A 291 22.10 -16.33 9.71
N THR A 292 22.49 -15.06 9.55
CA THR A 292 21.58 -13.93 9.44
C THR A 292 20.78 -14.00 8.13
N ILE A 293 21.45 -14.31 7.02
CA ILE A 293 20.81 -14.47 5.71
C ILE A 293 19.79 -15.61 5.75
N ASP A 294 20.11 -16.73 6.40
CA ASP A 294 19.23 -17.89 6.55
C ASP A 294 17.91 -17.56 7.26
N ARG A 295 17.88 -16.57 8.15
CA ARG A 295 16.64 -16.12 8.84
C ARG A 295 15.61 -15.49 7.90
N PHE A 296 16.02 -15.14 6.69
CA PHE A 296 15.16 -14.57 5.65
C PHE A 296 14.86 -15.56 4.51
N VAL A 297 15.24 -16.82 4.64
CA VAL A 297 14.97 -17.84 3.61
C VAL A 297 13.47 -17.92 3.32
N GLY A 298 13.12 -17.89 2.03
CA GLY A 298 11.72 -17.83 1.56
C GLY A 298 11.10 -16.42 1.58
N GLY A 299 11.70 -15.47 2.32
CA GLY A 299 11.23 -14.08 2.41
C GLY A 299 12.07 -13.07 1.61
N ILE A 300 13.02 -13.54 0.79
CA ILE A 300 13.85 -12.62 -0.02
C ILE A 300 13.03 -12.12 -1.21
N VAL A 301 12.85 -10.81 -1.28
CA VAL A 301 12.11 -10.11 -2.33
C VAL A 301 13.07 -9.18 -3.07
N GLU A 302 13.38 -9.53 -4.31
CA GLU A 302 14.16 -8.66 -5.18
C GLU A 302 13.29 -7.52 -5.70
N VAL A 303 13.76 -6.29 -5.49
CA VAL A 303 13.05 -5.06 -5.86
C VAL A 303 13.83 -4.35 -6.97
N THR A 304 13.19 -4.13 -8.08
CA THR A 304 13.72 -3.36 -9.21
C THR A 304 13.00 -2.01 -9.36
N TYR A 305 13.47 -1.17 -10.24
CA TYR A 305 12.75 0.04 -10.60
C TYR A 305 11.45 -0.33 -11.33
N SER A 306 10.30 0.11 -10.82
CA SER A 306 9.00 -0.15 -11.42
C SER A 306 8.71 0.85 -12.53
N ALA A 307 8.63 0.37 -13.78
CA ALA A 307 8.23 1.19 -14.92
C ALA A 307 6.85 1.82 -14.71
N LYS A 308 5.90 1.02 -14.21
CA LYS A 308 4.53 1.47 -13.92
C LYS A 308 4.47 2.61 -12.89
N PHE A 309 5.38 2.60 -11.91
CA PHE A 309 5.45 3.68 -10.93
C PHE A 309 6.12 4.92 -11.52
N GLU A 310 7.18 4.75 -12.29
CA GLU A 310 7.94 5.83 -12.92
C GLU A 310 7.11 6.56 -13.99
N ASP A 311 6.29 5.85 -14.75
CA ASP A 311 5.44 6.42 -15.82
C ASP A 311 4.36 7.41 -15.32
N ARG A 312 4.23 7.59 -14.00
CA ARG A 312 3.37 8.62 -13.38
C ARG A 312 3.98 10.03 -13.43
N TYR A 313 5.26 10.13 -13.75
CA TYR A 313 6.00 11.39 -13.82
C TYR A 313 6.06 11.90 -15.27
N ASP A 314 6.70 13.04 -15.46
CA ASP A 314 6.88 13.63 -16.79
C ASP A 314 7.64 12.68 -17.71
N ALA A 315 7.09 12.40 -18.89
CA ALA A 315 7.62 11.40 -19.81
C ALA A 315 9.05 11.70 -20.28
N GLU A 316 9.37 12.99 -20.54
CA GLU A 316 10.73 13.38 -20.96
C GLU A 316 11.75 13.15 -19.84
N VAL A 317 11.35 13.42 -18.58
CA VAL A 317 12.22 13.18 -17.42
C VAL A 317 12.44 11.69 -17.20
N VAL A 318 11.38 10.90 -17.30
CA VAL A 318 11.44 9.44 -17.16
C VAL A 318 12.36 8.85 -18.21
N GLU A 319 12.17 9.22 -19.47
CA GLU A 319 13.01 8.76 -20.59
C GLU A 319 14.48 9.14 -20.37
N TYR A 320 14.73 10.40 -20.03
CA TYR A 320 16.10 10.87 -19.78
C TYR A 320 16.80 10.11 -18.66
N VAL A 321 16.14 9.90 -17.53
CA VAL A 321 16.75 9.15 -16.40
C VAL A 321 16.95 7.67 -16.74
N ARG A 322 16.05 7.06 -17.52
CA ARG A 322 16.23 5.69 -18.02
C ARG A 322 17.44 5.58 -18.96
N ILE A 323 17.64 6.58 -19.81
CA ILE A 323 18.83 6.69 -20.65
C ILE A 323 20.10 6.80 -19.80
N LEU A 324 20.09 7.69 -18.78
CA LEU A 324 21.23 7.79 -17.85
C LEU A 324 21.51 6.48 -17.12
N ARG A 325 20.45 5.76 -16.74
CA ARG A 325 20.56 4.44 -16.07
C ARG A 325 21.23 3.42 -16.98
N ALA A 326 20.81 3.34 -18.24
CA ALA A 326 21.43 2.47 -19.23
C ALA A 326 22.89 2.81 -19.48
N PHE A 327 23.22 4.09 -19.61
CA PHE A 327 24.60 4.56 -19.75
C PHE A 327 25.46 4.19 -18.54
N VAL A 328 24.99 4.45 -17.32
CA VAL A 328 25.70 4.12 -16.08
C VAL A 328 25.97 2.62 -15.99
N GLN A 329 25.01 1.80 -16.37
CA GLN A 329 25.14 0.35 -16.37
C GLN A 329 26.13 -0.13 -17.43
N GLU A 330 26.03 0.35 -18.66
CA GLU A 330 26.90 -0.06 -19.78
C GLU A 330 28.35 0.37 -19.54
N GLN A 331 28.56 1.59 -19.01
CA GLN A 331 29.88 2.12 -18.70
C GLN A 331 30.39 1.73 -17.30
N ASN A 332 29.60 0.96 -16.56
CA ASN A 332 29.94 0.51 -15.22
C ASN A 332 30.38 1.66 -14.28
N LEU A 333 29.64 2.77 -14.28
CA LEU A 333 29.95 3.96 -13.49
C LEU A 333 29.43 3.81 -12.04
N ARG A 334 30.09 4.51 -11.10
CA ARG A 334 29.67 4.59 -9.69
C ARG A 334 28.59 5.66 -9.47
N LYS A 335 27.53 5.61 -10.27
CA LYS A 335 26.41 6.55 -10.18
C LYS A 335 25.10 5.80 -9.98
N VAL A 336 24.14 6.43 -9.35
CA VAL A 336 22.81 5.87 -9.12
C VAL A 336 21.77 6.77 -9.79
N CYS A 337 21.09 6.23 -10.80
CA CYS A 337 19.99 6.91 -11.49
C CYS A 337 18.65 6.35 -10.98
N SER A 338 18.26 6.78 -9.79
CA SER A 338 17.10 6.23 -9.07
C SER A 338 15.78 6.90 -9.44
N THR A 339 14.68 6.34 -8.99
CA THR A 339 13.35 6.96 -9.09
C THR A 339 13.30 8.32 -8.36
N ARG A 340 14.14 8.54 -7.31
CA ARG A 340 14.28 9.86 -6.67
C ARG A 340 14.81 10.91 -7.66
N MET A 341 15.70 10.51 -8.58
CA MET A 341 16.19 11.40 -9.65
C MET A 341 15.05 11.78 -10.61
N ILE A 342 14.15 10.86 -10.93
CA ILE A 342 12.95 11.14 -11.72
C ILE A 342 12.04 12.13 -10.98
N GLN A 343 11.79 11.92 -9.70
CA GLN A 343 10.97 12.84 -8.88
C GLN A 343 11.59 14.24 -8.85
N ALA A 344 12.89 14.34 -8.64
CA ALA A 344 13.60 15.62 -8.63
C ALA A 344 13.50 16.31 -10.00
N GLY A 345 13.74 15.58 -11.09
CA GLY A 345 13.64 16.12 -12.45
C GLY A 345 12.24 16.59 -12.80
N HIS A 346 11.21 15.81 -12.42
CA HIS A 346 9.81 16.19 -12.59
C HIS A 346 9.49 17.49 -11.86
N ASN A 347 9.89 17.62 -10.58
CA ASN A 347 9.68 18.84 -9.81
C ASN A 347 10.44 20.04 -10.41
N LEU A 348 11.69 19.86 -10.80
CA LEU A 348 12.47 20.92 -11.45
C LEU A 348 11.79 21.39 -12.74
N LYS A 349 11.36 20.47 -13.59
CA LYS A 349 10.68 20.79 -14.85
C LYS A 349 9.31 21.45 -14.59
N TYR A 350 8.55 20.96 -13.61
CA TYR A 350 7.27 21.56 -13.21
C TYR A 350 7.40 23.01 -12.74
N HIS A 351 8.52 23.34 -12.09
CA HIS A 351 8.85 24.69 -11.67
C HIS A 351 9.66 25.48 -12.71
N HIS A 352 9.61 25.05 -13.98
CA HIS A 352 10.21 25.73 -15.14
C HIS A 352 11.73 25.92 -15.10
N PHE A 353 12.47 25.03 -14.43
CA PHE A 353 13.95 25.03 -14.51
C PHE A 353 14.41 24.49 -15.87
N MET A 354 14.88 25.38 -16.74
CA MET A 354 15.34 25.01 -18.10
C MET A 354 16.61 24.12 -18.08
N ASP A 355 17.39 24.22 -17.03
CA ASP A 355 18.65 23.51 -16.81
C ASP A 355 18.48 22.21 -15.99
N TRP A 356 17.27 21.67 -15.89
CA TRP A 356 16.96 20.50 -15.05
C TRP A 356 17.83 19.28 -15.38
N LYS A 357 18.15 19.03 -16.65
CA LYS A 357 19.04 17.93 -17.07
C LYS A 357 20.45 18.09 -16.49
N TRP A 358 20.99 19.29 -16.56
CA TRP A 358 22.28 19.62 -15.98
C TRP A 358 22.27 19.44 -14.46
N ARG A 359 21.23 19.88 -13.79
CA ARG A 359 21.09 19.75 -12.33
C ARG A 359 21.05 18.30 -11.86
N LEU A 360 20.45 17.40 -12.64
CA LEU A 360 20.45 15.97 -12.32
C LEU A 360 21.82 15.30 -12.42
N THR A 361 22.72 15.87 -13.21
CA THR A 361 24.08 15.34 -13.45
C THR A 361 25.17 16.25 -12.90
N ILE A 362 24.83 17.21 -12.02
CA ILE A 362 25.77 18.22 -11.52
C ILE A 362 26.98 17.61 -10.79
N ASN A 363 26.78 16.48 -10.11
CA ASN A 363 27.81 15.74 -9.38
C ASN A 363 28.62 14.76 -10.25
N TRP A 364 28.42 14.78 -11.57
CA TRP A 364 29.20 14.00 -12.49
C TRP A 364 30.46 14.77 -12.87
N THR A 365 31.55 14.06 -13.03
CA THR A 365 32.82 14.66 -13.52
C THR A 365 32.69 15.09 -14.97
N ASP A 366 33.53 16.00 -15.41
CA ASP A 366 33.54 16.47 -16.82
C ASP A 366 33.80 15.32 -17.77
N ASN A 367 34.69 14.39 -17.42
CA ASN A 367 34.96 13.19 -18.20
C ASN A 367 33.70 12.30 -18.33
N GLU A 368 32.94 12.08 -17.25
CA GLU A 368 31.69 11.31 -17.30
C GLU A 368 30.63 11.98 -18.17
N LYS A 369 30.54 13.31 -18.15
CA LYS A 369 29.64 14.09 -19.02
C LYS A 369 30.04 14.01 -20.49
N GLU A 370 31.34 14.07 -20.78
CA GLU A 370 31.83 13.87 -22.13
C GLU A 370 31.59 12.45 -22.65
N GLN A 371 31.81 11.44 -21.81
CA GLN A 371 31.48 10.05 -22.13
C GLN A 371 29.98 9.88 -22.41
N LEU A 372 29.12 10.49 -21.61
CA LEU A 372 27.68 10.50 -21.85
C LEU A 372 27.34 11.10 -23.20
N THR A 373 27.90 12.27 -23.53
CA THR A 373 27.64 12.94 -24.80
C THR A 373 28.10 12.09 -26.00
N ARG A 374 29.25 11.44 -25.93
CA ARG A 374 29.72 10.51 -26.97
C ARG A 374 28.78 9.32 -27.11
N TRP A 375 28.43 8.69 -25.98
CA TRP A 375 27.55 7.54 -25.95
C TRP A 375 26.13 7.86 -26.51
N LEU A 376 25.55 9.02 -26.18
CA LEU A 376 24.29 9.49 -26.74
C LEU A 376 24.36 9.68 -28.26
N THR A 377 25.48 10.22 -28.75
CA THR A 377 25.73 10.40 -30.18
C THR A 377 25.86 9.06 -30.89
N GLU A 378 26.61 8.11 -30.33
CA GLU A 378 26.81 6.77 -30.88
C GLU A 378 25.52 5.96 -30.97
N LYS A 379 24.63 6.12 -29.96
CA LYS A 379 23.29 5.47 -29.93
C LYS A 379 22.26 6.21 -30.80
N GLY A 380 22.59 7.35 -31.39
CA GLY A 380 21.69 8.15 -32.21
C GLY A 380 20.56 8.83 -31.43
N ILE A 381 20.69 8.93 -30.09
CA ILE A 381 19.67 9.52 -29.18
C ILE A 381 19.77 11.06 -29.25
N GLU A 382 20.95 11.62 -29.31
CA GLU A 382 21.19 13.05 -29.56
C GLU A 382 22.05 13.25 -30.83
N LYS A 383 21.63 14.19 -31.68
CA LYS A 383 22.47 14.63 -32.77
C LYS A 383 23.66 15.38 -32.20
N ALA A 384 24.87 15.08 -32.67
CA ALA A 384 26.08 15.80 -32.30
C ALA A 384 25.85 17.32 -32.45
N ASN A 385 25.73 18.03 -31.33
CA ASN A 385 25.76 19.48 -31.36
C ASN A 385 27.13 19.90 -31.86
N LYS A 386 27.22 20.32 -33.12
CA LYS A 386 28.40 21.00 -33.64
C LYS A 386 28.63 22.21 -32.73
N LYS A 387 29.78 22.18 -32.02
CA LYS A 387 30.30 23.35 -31.32
C LYS A 387 30.35 24.51 -32.31
N HIS A 388 29.60 25.55 -32.06
CA HIS A 388 29.89 26.90 -32.52
C HIS A 388 30.46 27.71 -31.37
#